data_0e1f9a8afe4f5aa7932bc74e92f3c32b
#
_entry.id   0e1f9a8afe4f5aa7932bc74e92f3c32b
#
_cell.length_a   1.000
_cell.length_b   1.000
_cell.length_c   1.000
_cell.angle_alpha   90.00
_cell.angle_beta   90.00
_cell.angle_gamma   90.00
#
_symmetry.space_group_name_H-M   'P 1'
#
loop_
_entity.id
_entity.type
_entity.pdbx_description
1 polymer ?
#
loop_
_entity_poly.entity_id
_entity_poly.type
_entity_poly.pdbx_seq_one_letter_code
_entity_poly.pdbx_strand_id
1 'polypeptide(L)'
;MPMNKVVHAAQRAAFSAAIDVAINAVRGKGTEKLSENAVKLVNLAEPLLKDRYPASAFDAARKFVSDPNGKWMQYAYRAINEIDPHVLKMNALNLVYEGMFSGYNYVCELRKKYDCNMPWILLFDPTSACNLHCKGCWAAEYGNRLNLSFEDMDRIVTEGEALGIHWYMC
;
A
#
# COMPACT_ATOMS: atom_id res chain seq x y z
N MET A 1 10.24 8.07 -17.65
CA MET A 1 9.21 7.92 -18.70
C MET A 1 8.00 7.27 -18.08
N PRO A 2 6.79 7.77 -18.30
CA PRO A 2 5.61 7.05 -17.83
C PRO A 2 5.66 5.65 -18.44
N MET A 3 5.43 4.64 -17.62
CA MET A 3 5.45 3.23 -18.03
C MET A 3 4.45 3.03 -19.19
N ASN A 4 4.84 2.24 -20.19
CA ASN A 4 3.95 1.95 -21.32
C ASN A 4 2.63 1.38 -20.76
N LYS A 5 1.50 2.03 -21.04
CA LYS A 5 0.16 1.67 -20.52
C LYS A 5 -0.20 0.20 -20.75
N VAL A 6 0.25 -0.39 -21.87
CA VAL A 6 0.00 -1.81 -22.19
C VAL A 6 0.80 -2.73 -21.26
N VAL A 7 2.09 -2.40 -21.04
CA VAL A 7 2.96 -3.17 -20.12
C VAL A 7 2.43 -3.07 -18.70
N HIS A 8 2.05 -1.87 -18.25
CA HIS A 8 1.45 -1.66 -16.93
C HIS A 8 0.18 -2.49 -16.74
N ALA A 9 -0.74 -2.44 -17.70
CA ALA A 9 -2.00 -3.20 -17.63
C ALA A 9 -1.74 -4.71 -17.57
N ALA A 10 -0.80 -5.22 -18.37
CA ALA A 10 -0.43 -6.64 -18.35
C ALA A 10 0.20 -7.07 -17.02
N GLN A 11 1.11 -6.28 -16.48
CA GLN A 11 1.73 -6.55 -15.18
C GLN A 11 0.71 -6.49 -14.04
N ARG A 12 -0.18 -5.49 -14.06
CA ARG A 12 -1.26 -5.36 -13.08
C ARG A 12 -2.22 -6.55 -13.12
N ALA A 13 -2.55 -7.04 -14.32
CA ALA A 13 -3.39 -8.23 -14.48
C ALA A 13 -2.70 -9.50 -13.94
N ALA A 14 -1.41 -9.69 -14.22
CA ALA A 14 -0.64 -10.80 -13.69
C ALA A 14 -0.55 -10.75 -12.16
N PHE A 15 -0.32 -9.55 -11.58
CA PHE A 15 -0.29 -9.35 -10.14
C PHE A 15 -1.65 -9.62 -9.50
N SER A 16 -2.74 -9.19 -10.15
CA SER A 16 -4.12 -9.48 -9.75
C SER A 16 -4.39 -10.98 -9.65
N ALA A 17 -3.99 -11.77 -10.67
CA ALA A 17 -4.14 -13.21 -10.66
C ALA A 17 -3.30 -13.88 -9.55
N ALA A 18 -2.09 -13.40 -9.31
CA ALA A 18 -1.24 -13.90 -8.23
C ALA A 18 -1.84 -13.65 -6.84
N ILE A 19 -2.49 -12.49 -6.63
CA ILE A 19 -3.20 -12.19 -5.38
C ILE A 19 -4.38 -13.16 -5.18
N ASP A 20 -5.17 -13.44 -6.20
CA ASP A 20 -6.28 -14.39 -6.10
C ASP A 20 -5.78 -15.77 -5.67
N VAL A 21 -4.70 -16.25 -6.30
CA VAL A 21 -4.06 -17.52 -5.93
C VAL A 21 -3.55 -17.48 -4.48
N ALA A 22 -2.91 -16.40 -4.06
CA ALA A 22 -2.37 -16.26 -2.71
C ALA A 22 -3.48 -16.25 -1.65
N ILE A 23 -4.57 -15.51 -1.86
CA ILE A 23 -5.72 -15.46 -0.95
C ILE A 23 -6.33 -16.87 -0.83
N ASN A 24 -6.61 -17.53 -1.94
CA ASN A 24 -7.22 -18.87 -1.97
C ASN A 24 -6.31 -19.95 -1.36
N ALA A 25 -4.99 -19.76 -1.42
CA ALA A 25 -4.02 -20.68 -0.85
C ALA A 25 -4.03 -20.72 0.68
N VAL A 26 -4.53 -19.66 1.35
CA VAL A 26 -4.46 -19.52 2.81
C VAL A 26 -5.82 -19.36 3.49
N ARG A 27 -6.85 -18.89 2.78
CA ARG A 27 -8.18 -18.65 3.33
C ARG A 27 -8.78 -19.95 3.88
N GLY A 28 -9.19 -19.96 5.15
CA GLY A 28 -9.78 -21.11 5.83
C GLY A 28 -8.79 -22.24 6.21
N LYS A 29 -7.48 -22.06 6.03
CA LYS A 29 -6.48 -23.14 6.20
C LYS A 29 -5.58 -23.03 7.43
N GLY A 30 -5.87 -22.11 8.33
CA GLY A 30 -5.11 -21.90 9.57
C GLY A 30 -3.93 -20.95 9.41
N THR A 31 -3.46 -20.46 10.56
CA THR A 31 -2.34 -19.50 10.63
C THR A 31 -0.99 -20.17 10.32
N GLU A 32 -0.84 -21.46 10.57
CA GLU A 32 0.35 -22.23 10.21
C GLU A 32 0.55 -22.20 8.69
N LYS A 33 -0.53 -22.43 7.93
CA LYS A 33 -0.47 -22.43 6.46
C LYS A 33 -0.21 -21.03 5.91
N LEU A 34 -0.75 -20.00 6.54
CA LEU A 34 -0.44 -18.62 6.21
C LEU A 34 1.06 -18.34 6.44
N SER A 35 1.59 -18.73 7.58
CA SER A 35 3.00 -18.56 7.95
C SER A 35 3.94 -19.26 6.96
N GLU A 36 3.70 -20.53 6.66
CA GLU A 36 4.48 -21.30 5.67
C GLU A 36 4.52 -20.59 4.29
N ASN A 37 3.34 -20.14 3.82
CA ASN A 37 3.25 -19.48 2.52
C ASN A 37 3.89 -18.07 2.55
N ALA A 38 3.79 -17.34 3.66
CA ALA A 38 4.43 -16.05 3.82
C ALA A 38 5.97 -16.19 3.81
N VAL A 39 6.54 -17.19 4.48
CA VAL A 39 7.98 -17.49 4.43
C VAL A 39 8.43 -17.81 2.99
N LYS A 40 7.66 -18.64 2.27
CA LYS A 40 7.96 -18.94 0.86
C LYS A 40 7.94 -17.68 0.00
N LEU A 41 6.98 -16.79 0.24
CA LEU A 41 6.88 -15.52 -0.49
C LEU A 41 8.09 -14.62 -0.23
N VAL A 42 8.56 -14.51 1.03
CA VAL A 42 9.79 -13.75 1.36
C VAL A 42 11.00 -14.34 0.63
N ASN A 43 11.14 -15.68 0.61
CA ASN A 43 12.24 -16.34 -0.07
C ASN A 43 12.24 -16.15 -1.59
N LEU A 44 11.03 -16.08 -2.20
CA LEU A 44 10.89 -15.77 -3.63
C LEU A 44 11.15 -14.29 -3.95
N ALA A 45 10.81 -13.39 -3.03
CA ALA A 45 11.00 -11.96 -3.21
C ALA A 45 12.47 -11.53 -3.04
N GLU A 46 13.22 -12.19 -2.16
CA GLU A 46 14.61 -11.83 -1.84
C GLU A 46 15.51 -11.69 -3.09
N PRO A 47 15.63 -12.69 -3.99
CA PRO A 47 16.48 -12.57 -5.16
C PRO A 47 16.08 -11.45 -6.12
N LEU A 48 14.77 -11.07 -6.11
CA LEU A 48 14.24 -10.01 -6.97
C LEU A 48 14.44 -8.61 -6.36
N LEU A 49 14.59 -8.53 -5.04
CA LEU A 49 14.62 -7.26 -4.30
C LEU A 49 15.93 -7.02 -3.55
N LYS A 50 16.91 -7.92 -3.65
CA LYS A 50 18.21 -7.83 -2.95
C LYS A 50 18.98 -6.54 -3.25
N ASP A 51 18.79 -5.95 -4.44
CA ASP A 51 19.44 -4.70 -4.83
C ASP A 51 18.75 -3.46 -4.21
N ARG A 52 17.58 -3.63 -3.62
CA ARG A 52 16.78 -2.57 -2.98
C ARG A 52 16.82 -2.63 -1.46
N TYR A 53 16.93 -3.83 -0.90
CA TYR A 53 16.86 -4.07 0.55
C TYR A 53 18.05 -4.90 1.01
N PRO A 54 18.63 -4.59 2.18
CA PRO A 54 19.70 -5.39 2.75
C PRO A 54 19.21 -6.78 3.18
N ALA A 55 20.10 -7.76 3.21
CA ALA A 55 19.78 -9.13 3.65
C ALA A 55 19.10 -9.19 5.02
N SER A 56 19.50 -8.33 5.94
CA SER A 56 18.89 -8.21 7.28
C SER A 56 17.39 -7.89 7.26
N ALA A 57 16.90 -7.18 6.22
CA ALA A 57 15.48 -6.90 6.07
C ALA A 57 14.68 -8.18 5.75
N PHE A 58 15.24 -9.07 4.91
CA PHE A 58 14.61 -10.36 4.60
C PHE A 58 14.67 -11.33 5.78
N ASP A 59 15.76 -11.31 6.57
CA ASP A 59 15.85 -12.09 7.80
C ASP A 59 14.81 -11.63 8.84
N ALA A 60 14.66 -10.32 9.00
CA ALA A 60 13.63 -9.75 9.86
C ALA A 60 12.22 -10.11 9.39
N ALA A 61 11.97 -10.03 8.07
CA ALA A 61 10.69 -10.42 7.48
C ALA A 61 10.40 -11.91 7.71
N ARG A 62 11.38 -12.80 7.46
CA ARG A 62 11.23 -14.24 7.73
C ARG A 62 10.90 -14.50 9.18
N LYS A 63 11.66 -13.92 10.12
CA LYS A 63 11.41 -14.05 11.56
C LYS A 63 10.01 -13.57 11.94
N PHE A 64 9.58 -12.45 11.35
CA PHE A 64 8.26 -11.87 11.60
C PHE A 64 7.11 -12.77 11.14
N VAL A 65 7.21 -13.36 9.95
CA VAL A 65 6.13 -14.18 9.37
C VAL A 65 6.20 -15.67 9.78
N SER A 66 7.28 -16.12 10.39
CA SER A 66 7.47 -17.53 10.79
C SER A 66 6.75 -17.91 12.08
N ASP A 67 6.26 -16.94 12.85
CA ASP A 67 5.49 -17.22 14.07
C ASP A 67 3.98 -17.20 13.80
N PRO A 68 3.32 -18.36 13.63
CA PRO A 68 1.87 -18.41 13.34
C PRO A 68 1.02 -17.92 14.51
N ASN A 69 1.57 -17.89 15.74
CA ASN A 69 0.90 -17.40 16.94
C ASN A 69 1.16 -15.91 17.19
N GLY A 70 2.04 -15.29 16.42
CA GLY A 70 2.32 -13.87 16.50
C GLY A 70 1.06 -13.03 16.23
N LYS A 71 0.85 -11.99 17.02
CA LYS A 71 -0.36 -11.14 16.94
C LYS A 71 -0.64 -10.59 15.52
N TRP A 72 0.40 -10.30 14.76
CA TRP A 72 0.26 -9.77 13.39
C TRP A 72 -0.13 -10.87 12.39
N MET A 73 0.37 -12.11 12.58
CA MET A 73 -0.04 -13.23 11.75
C MET A 73 -1.49 -13.64 12.04
N GLN A 74 -1.90 -13.58 13.30
CA GLN A 74 -3.29 -13.78 13.71
C GLN A 74 -4.20 -12.69 13.13
N TYR A 75 -3.76 -11.42 13.19
CA TYR A 75 -4.49 -10.31 12.58
C TYR A 75 -4.61 -10.47 11.05
N ALA A 76 -3.49 -10.79 10.37
CA ALA A 76 -3.50 -11.01 8.92
C ALA A 76 -4.43 -12.18 8.52
N TYR A 77 -4.41 -13.26 9.29
CA TYR A 77 -5.29 -14.41 9.06
C TYR A 77 -6.76 -14.03 9.21
N ARG A 78 -7.10 -13.29 10.26
CA ARG A 78 -8.47 -12.78 10.46
C ARG A 78 -8.87 -11.86 9.31
N ALA A 79 -8.05 -10.90 8.94
CA ALA A 79 -8.33 -10.00 7.82
C ALA A 79 -8.58 -10.77 6.52
N ILE A 80 -7.77 -11.78 6.20
CA ILE A 80 -7.95 -12.61 5.00
C ILE A 80 -9.27 -13.40 5.04
N ASN A 81 -9.75 -13.80 6.21
CA ASN A 81 -10.97 -14.60 6.33
C ASN A 81 -12.26 -13.78 6.50
N GLU A 82 -12.19 -12.63 7.18
CA GLU A 82 -13.33 -11.80 7.52
C GLU A 82 -13.64 -10.75 6.46
N ILE A 83 -12.61 -10.24 5.75
CA ILE A 83 -12.81 -9.22 4.71
C ILE A 83 -13.19 -9.89 3.39
N ASP A 84 -14.05 -9.21 2.63
CA ASP A 84 -14.42 -9.63 1.27
C ASP A 84 -13.16 -9.79 0.38
N PRO A 85 -13.01 -10.90 -0.38
CA PRO A 85 -11.85 -11.16 -1.21
C PRO A 85 -11.59 -10.09 -2.26
N HIS A 86 -12.64 -9.47 -2.82
CA HIS A 86 -12.50 -8.40 -3.79
C HIS A 86 -11.90 -7.15 -3.15
N VAL A 87 -12.35 -6.80 -1.94
CA VAL A 87 -11.80 -5.67 -1.17
C VAL A 87 -10.34 -5.90 -0.84
N LEU A 88 -9.97 -7.09 -0.35
CA LEU A 88 -8.57 -7.45 -0.10
C LEU A 88 -7.71 -7.32 -1.36
N LYS A 89 -8.20 -7.85 -2.46
CA LYS A 89 -7.53 -7.81 -3.76
C LYS A 89 -7.32 -6.38 -4.24
N MET A 90 -8.35 -5.54 -4.17
CA MET A 90 -8.26 -4.14 -4.60
C MET A 90 -7.28 -3.35 -3.73
N ASN A 91 -7.29 -3.56 -2.40
CA ASN A 91 -6.31 -2.95 -1.52
C ASN A 91 -4.89 -3.40 -1.83
N ALA A 92 -4.67 -4.69 -2.05
CA ALA A 92 -3.35 -5.22 -2.41
C ALA A 92 -2.86 -4.67 -3.76
N LEU A 93 -3.74 -4.56 -4.76
CA LEU A 93 -3.39 -3.97 -6.05
C LEU A 93 -3.03 -2.50 -5.92
N ASN A 94 -3.84 -1.72 -5.23
CA ASN A 94 -3.62 -0.28 -5.13
C ASN A 94 -2.43 0.05 -4.22
N LEU A 95 -2.30 -0.62 -3.08
CA LEU A 95 -1.24 -0.36 -2.12
C LEU A 95 0.09 -0.98 -2.53
N VAL A 96 0.09 -2.29 -2.84
CA VAL A 96 1.34 -3.02 -3.08
C VAL A 96 1.79 -2.84 -4.52
N TYR A 97 0.92 -3.08 -5.50
CA TYR A 97 1.33 -2.98 -6.88
C TYR A 97 1.51 -1.52 -7.33
N GLU A 98 0.48 -0.68 -7.22
CA GLU A 98 0.58 0.72 -7.69
C GLU A 98 1.48 1.56 -6.77
N GLY A 99 1.26 1.54 -5.46
CA GLY A 99 2.00 2.38 -4.52
C GLY A 99 3.43 1.96 -4.30
N MET A 100 3.68 0.67 -4.02
CA MET A 100 5.01 0.20 -3.60
C MET A 100 5.86 -0.34 -4.75
N PHE A 101 5.27 -0.94 -5.77
CA PHE A 101 6.03 -1.58 -6.84
C PHE A 101 6.14 -0.70 -8.08
N SER A 102 5.03 -0.37 -8.72
CA SER A 102 4.99 0.45 -9.94
C SER A 102 5.34 1.90 -9.66
N GLY A 103 4.63 2.53 -8.74
CA GLY A 103 4.81 3.95 -8.39
C GLY A 103 6.17 4.26 -7.79
N TYR A 104 6.73 3.36 -6.96
CA TYR A 104 8.02 3.58 -6.34
C TYR A 104 9.16 3.81 -7.34
N ASN A 105 9.23 3.03 -8.41
CA ASN A 105 10.26 3.21 -9.45
C ASN A 105 10.13 4.59 -10.11
N TYR A 106 8.91 4.99 -10.41
CA TYR A 106 8.64 6.29 -11.02
C TYR A 106 8.99 7.44 -10.07
N VAL A 107 8.60 7.35 -8.81
CA VAL A 107 8.99 8.31 -7.77
C VAL A 107 10.52 8.43 -7.65
N CYS A 108 11.26 7.32 -7.72
CA CYS A 108 12.73 7.35 -7.70
C CYS A 108 13.34 8.07 -8.91
N GLU A 109 12.75 7.92 -10.09
CA GLU A 109 13.16 8.69 -11.28
C GLU A 109 12.87 10.18 -11.13
N LEU A 110 11.69 10.53 -10.61
CA LEU A 110 11.31 11.93 -10.37
C LEU A 110 12.18 12.59 -9.30
N ARG A 111 12.56 11.88 -8.24
CA ARG A 111 13.52 12.38 -7.23
C ARG A 111 14.83 12.83 -7.87
N LYS A 112 15.36 12.04 -8.79
CA LYS A 112 16.59 12.40 -9.52
C LYS A 112 16.37 13.58 -10.48
N LYS A 113 15.22 13.60 -11.14
CA LYS A 113 14.89 14.65 -12.12
C LYS A 113 14.70 16.02 -11.48
N TYR A 114 14.02 16.07 -10.35
CA TYR A 114 13.65 17.32 -9.67
C TYR A 114 14.56 17.66 -8.48
N ASP A 115 15.53 16.79 -8.18
CA ASP A 115 16.45 16.95 -7.04
C ASP A 115 15.71 17.24 -5.72
N CYS A 116 14.59 16.54 -5.50
CA CYS A 116 13.78 16.69 -4.30
C CYS A 116 13.18 15.37 -3.83
N ASN A 117 12.78 15.32 -2.56
CA ASN A 117 12.12 14.15 -2.02
C ASN A 117 10.64 14.13 -2.46
N MET A 118 10.30 13.22 -3.37
CA MET A 118 8.93 13.02 -3.82
C MET A 118 8.14 12.22 -2.77
N PRO A 119 6.98 12.72 -2.33
CA PRO A 119 6.12 11.97 -1.42
C PRO A 119 5.55 10.71 -2.10
N TRP A 120 5.28 9.68 -1.32
CA TRP A 120 4.58 8.46 -1.79
C TRP A 120 3.14 8.39 -1.28
N ILE A 121 2.81 9.29 -0.34
CA ILE A 121 1.48 9.47 0.24
C ILE A 121 1.22 10.96 0.42
N LEU A 122 -0.01 11.37 0.18
CA LEU A 122 -0.51 12.70 0.52
C LEU A 122 -1.60 12.60 1.59
N LEU A 123 -1.46 13.41 2.63
CA LEU A 123 -2.48 13.63 3.64
C LEU A 123 -3.01 15.06 3.47
N PHE A 124 -4.31 15.21 3.35
CA PHE A 124 -4.97 16.52 3.35
C PHE A 124 -6.34 16.44 4.00
N ASP A 125 -6.73 17.53 4.66
CA ASP A 125 -8.04 17.63 5.30
C ASP A 125 -9.01 18.36 4.35
N PRO A 126 -10.03 17.68 3.82
CA PRO A 126 -11.00 18.28 2.89
C PRO A 126 -11.80 19.42 3.53
N THR A 127 -12.00 19.34 4.84
CA THR A 127 -12.81 20.30 5.59
C THR A 127 -12.31 20.43 7.02
N SER A 128 -12.42 21.64 7.58
CA SER A 128 -12.23 21.88 9.01
C SER A 128 -13.53 21.69 9.83
N ALA A 129 -14.64 21.37 9.18
CA ALA A 129 -15.95 21.14 9.81
C ALA A 129 -15.98 19.79 10.53
N CYS A 130 -15.36 19.71 11.70
CA CYS A 130 -15.40 18.53 12.54
C CYS A 130 -16.48 18.64 13.60
N ASN A 131 -17.25 17.57 13.83
CA ASN A 131 -18.26 17.48 14.87
C ASN A 131 -17.73 16.88 16.19
N LEU A 132 -16.43 16.64 16.30
CA LEU A 132 -15.76 16.09 17.47
C LEU A 132 -14.90 17.15 18.17
N HIS A 133 -14.70 16.98 19.48
CA HIS A 133 -13.81 17.80 20.31
C HIS A 133 -12.76 16.89 20.96
N CYS A 134 -11.95 16.23 20.14
CA CYS A 134 -10.92 15.31 20.62
C CYS A 134 -9.87 16.07 21.42
N LYS A 135 -9.53 15.58 22.62
CA LYS A 135 -8.47 16.17 23.46
C LYS A 135 -7.12 16.12 22.74
N GLY A 136 -6.51 17.29 22.56
CA GLY A 136 -5.23 17.40 21.88
C GLY A 136 -5.33 17.37 20.34
N CYS A 137 -6.51 17.53 19.77
CA CYS A 137 -6.68 17.66 18.33
C CYS A 137 -6.12 19.00 17.84
N TRP A 138 -5.22 18.95 16.88
CA TRP A 138 -4.60 20.16 16.27
C TRP A 138 -5.58 20.96 15.40
N ALA A 139 -6.66 20.33 14.92
CA ALA A 139 -7.66 20.95 14.04
C ALA A 139 -8.94 21.39 14.77
N ALA A 140 -9.06 21.21 16.10
CA ALA A 140 -10.30 21.36 16.85
C ALA A 140 -10.86 22.80 16.90
N GLU A 141 -10.04 23.82 16.58
CA GLU A 141 -10.40 25.23 16.78
C GLU A 141 -10.67 26.02 15.49
N TYR A 142 -10.56 25.37 14.32
CA TYR A 142 -10.72 26.08 13.04
C TYR A 142 -12.17 26.30 12.61
N GLY A 143 -13.12 25.58 13.22
CA GLY A 143 -14.55 25.65 12.86
C GLY A 143 -14.78 25.30 11.39
N ASN A 144 -15.84 25.86 10.78
CA ASN A 144 -16.26 25.56 9.40
C ASN A 144 -15.67 26.52 8.35
N ARG A 145 -14.50 27.09 8.61
CA ARG A 145 -13.96 28.18 7.78
C ARG A 145 -13.09 27.70 6.63
N LEU A 146 -12.45 26.54 6.77
CA LEU A 146 -11.48 26.01 5.82
C LEU A 146 -12.07 24.79 5.14
N ASN A 147 -12.34 24.90 3.85
CA ASN A 147 -12.84 23.81 3.05
C ASN A 147 -12.13 23.83 1.70
N LEU A 148 -11.70 22.68 1.22
CA LEU A 148 -11.26 22.50 -0.15
C LEU A 148 -12.48 22.36 -1.05
N SER A 149 -12.43 22.98 -2.23
CA SER A 149 -13.43 22.71 -3.26
C SER A 149 -13.23 21.32 -3.85
N PHE A 150 -14.26 20.78 -4.52
CA PHE A 150 -14.11 19.53 -5.24
C PHE A 150 -13.02 19.64 -6.33
N GLU A 151 -12.97 20.77 -7.00
CA GLU A 151 -11.98 21.07 -8.06
C GLU A 151 -10.55 21.07 -7.52
N ASP A 152 -10.34 21.59 -6.30
CA ASP A 152 -9.01 21.56 -5.64
C ASP A 152 -8.61 20.14 -5.27
N MET A 153 -9.55 19.34 -4.73
CA MET A 153 -9.30 17.93 -4.40
C MET A 153 -9.01 17.09 -5.65
N ASP A 154 -9.79 17.27 -6.71
CA ASP A 154 -9.58 16.61 -8.00
C ASP A 154 -8.21 16.95 -8.58
N ARG A 155 -7.81 18.23 -8.51
CA ARG A 155 -6.49 18.67 -8.95
C ARG A 155 -5.35 18.06 -8.12
N ILE A 156 -5.48 18.02 -6.78
CA ILE A 156 -4.49 17.38 -5.89
C ILE A 156 -4.29 15.91 -6.28
N VAL A 157 -5.39 15.18 -6.52
CA VAL A 157 -5.32 13.76 -6.87
C VAL A 157 -4.74 13.58 -8.26
N THR A 158 -5.20 14.36 -9.26
CA THR A 158 -4.75 14.25 -10.65
C THR A 158 -3.27 14.60 -10.80
N GLU A 159 -2.82 15.70 -10.18
CA GLU A 159 -1.41 16.09 -10.21
C GLU A 159 -0.54 15.12 -9.40
N GLY A 160 -1.05 14.61 -8.27
CA GLY A 160 -0.37 13.61 -7.47
C GLY A 160 -0.19 12.29 -8.23
N GLU A 161 -1.22 11.81 -8.95
CA GLU A 161 -1.11 10.63 -9.81
C GLU A 161 -0.04 10.81 -10.90
N ALA A 162 0.01 12.00 -11.51
CA ALA A 162 1.04 12.33 -12.49
C ALA A 162 2.46 12.33 -11.92
N LEU A 163 2.60 12.50 -10.59
CA LEU A 163 3.85 12.37 -9.84
C LEU A 163 4.08 10.95 -9.27
N GLY A 164 3.23 9.99 -9.58
CA GLY A 164 3.34 8.61 -9.10
C GLY A 164 2.85 8.39 -7.67
N ILE A 165 2.07 9.31 -7.14
CA ILE A 165 1.45 9.19 -5.81
C ILE A 165 0.09 8.50 -5.99
N HIS A 166 -0.05 7.33 -5.37
CA HIS A 166 -1.27 6.51 -5.49
C HIS A 166 -1.95 6.29 -4.14
N TRP A 167 -1.50 6.99 -3.09
CA TRP A 167 -2.11 6.89 -1.78
C TRP A 167 -2.46 8.26 -1.22
N TYR A 168 -3.75 8.43 -0.92
CA TYR A 168 -4.32 9.65 -0.37
C TYR A 168 -5.06 9.32 0.92
N MET A 169 -4.84 10.15 1.95
CA MET A 169 -5.55 10.09 3.22
C MET A 169 -6.32 11.40 3.41
N CYS A 170 -7.59 11.27 3.79
CA CYS A 170 -8.49 12.38 4.09
C CYS A 170 -9.08 12.22 5.50
#